data_10e3d160b0d14ca41f59e23708e7460c
#
_entry.id   10e3d160b0d14ca41f59e23708e7460c
#
_cell.length_a   1.000
_cell.length_b   1.000
_cell.length_c   1.000
_cell.angle_alpha   90.00
_cell.angle_beta   90.00
_cell.angle_gamma   90.00
#
_symmetry.space_group_name_H-M   'P 1'
#
loop_
_entity.id
_entity.type
_entity.pdbx_description
1 polymer ?
#
loop_
_entity_poly.entity_id
_entity_poly.type
_entity_poly.pdbx_seq_one_letter_code
_entity_poly.pdbx_strand_id
1 'polypeptide(L)'
;MKQNIQIALISFILCMFATYAYAKPLVTVKMHKGEAKVTALEGTAQAFCPDQKKARYLKIEDVLKSGCEVSTGEKSHLELALPDNSIIRFAENTRFILLQADVDNTGGRDVKISVAMGKVWSNVRKALGGKDGFEVSCENAVAGVRGTIYRMDVEADKSALVKVYDGEVSVAGVKSSRQLSPTVSGAPQPVSEPKVIAGPKPVSLEEWVYIVKSMQQIRIKSDGKAEEPKDFTEDEDRDAWVDWNKARDNK
;
A
#
# COMPACT_ATOMS: atom_id res chain seq x y z
N MET A 1 -53.95 37.22 -26.10
CA MET A 1 -53.67 36.79 -24.71
C MET A 1 -53.56 35.27 -24.53
N LYS A 2 -54.42 34.43 -25.09
CA LYS A 2 -54.40 32.97 -24.97
C LYS A 2 -53.15 32.30 -25.57
N GLN A 3 -52.58 32.82 -26.66
CA GLN A 3 -51.45 32.23 -27.39
C GLN A 3 -50.11 32.42 -26.63
N ASN A 4 -49.95 33.56 -25.95
CA ASN A 4 -48.74 33.83 -25.17
C ASN A 4 -48.66 33.03 -23.87
N ILE A 5 -49.80 32.61 -23.32
CA ILE A 5 -49.88 31.76 -22.12
C ILE A 5 -49.48 30.31 -22.47
N GLN A 6 -49.83 29.81 -23.66
CA GLN A 6 -49.44 28.47 -24.10
C GLN A 6 -47.92 28.36 -24.35
N ILE A 7 -47.29 29.39 -24.93
CA ILE A 7 -45.83 29.39 -25.17
C ILE A 7 -45.07 29.45 -23.83
N ALA A 8 -45.55 30.22 -22.86
CA ALA A 8 -44.93 30.30 -21.53
C ALA A 8 -45.06 28.98 -20.76
N LEU A 9 -46.17 28.26 -20.90
CA LEU A 9 -46.36 26.95 -20.26
C LEU A 9 -45.47 25.86 -20.88
N ILE A 10 -45.30 25.85 -22.19
CA ILE A 10 -44.44 24.90 -22.90
C ILE A 10 -42.96 25.17 -22.56
N SER A 11 -42.55 26.45 -22.46
CA SER A 11 -41.19 26.82 -22.06
C SER A 11 -40.89 26.43 -20.61
N PHE A 12 -41.87 26.53 -19.70
CA PHE A 12 -41.71 26.13 -18.29
C PHE A 12 -41.61 24.61 -18.11
N ILE A 13 -42.36 23.84 -18.91
CA ILE A 13 -42.32 22.38 -18.90
C ILE A 13 -40.98 21.89 -19.48
N LEU A 14 -40.41 22.56 -20.51
CA LEU A 14 -39.13 22.20 -21.10
C LEU A 14 -37.95 22.48 -20.16
N CYS A 15 -38.05 23.51 -19.31
CA CYS A 15 -37.03 23.79 -18.26
C CYS A 15 -37.04 22.81 -17.09
N MET A 16 -38.18 22.15 -16.81
CA MET A 16 -38.26 21.17 -15.71
C MET A 16 -37.60 19.82 -16.05
N PHE A 17 -37.36 19.52 -17.32
CA PHE A 17 -36.68 18.27 -17.72
C PHE A 17 -35.17 18.38 -17.78
N ALA A 18 -34.57 19.55 -17.55
CA ALA A 18 -33.13 19.76 -17.68
C ALA A 18 -32.33 19.51 -16.40
N THR A 19 -32.96 19.07 -15.29
CA THR A 19 -32.26 18.80 -14.01
C THR A 19 -32.30 17.34 -13.56
N TYR A 20 -32.36 16.38 -14.48
CA TYR A 20 -31.94 15.04 -14.14
C TYR A 20 -30.41 15.04 -14.07
N ALA A 21 -29.89 15.49 -12.95
CA ALA A 21 -28.52 15.19 -12.58
C ALA A 21 -28.38 13.66 -12.57
N TYR A 22 -27.62 13.12 -13.51
CA TYR A 22 -27.15 11.74 -13.46
C TYR A 22 -26.27 11.59 -12.20
N ALA A 23 -26.90 11.37 -11.06
CA ALA A 23 -26.23 10.82 -9.91
C ALA A 23 -25.75 9.44 -10.34
N LYS A 24 -24.45 9.30 -10.64
CA LYS A 24 -23.83 7.99 -10.81
C LYS A 24 -24.23 7.17 -9.59
N PRO A 25 -24.82 5.98 -9.73
CA PRO A 25 -25.14 5.17 -8.59
C PRO A 25 -23.83 4.91 -7.84
N LEU A 26 -23.79 5.26 -6.56
CA LEU A 26 -22.73 4.80 -5.66
C LEU A 26 -22.90 3.27 -5.61
N VAL A 27 -22.12 2.57 -6.41
CA VAL A 27 -22.06 1.11 -6.37
C VAL A 27 -21.34 0.78 -5.07
N THR A 28 -22.10 0.53 -4.01
CA THR A 28 -21.58 -0.01 -2.77
C THR A 28 -21.20 -1.47 -3.03
N VAL A 29 -19.94 -1.71 -3.41
CA VAL A 29 -19.42 -3.06 -3.55
C VAL A 29 -19.18 -3.59 -2.14
N LYS A 30 -19.96 -4.61 -1.72
CA LYS A 30 -19.68 -5.35 -0.50
C LYS A 30 -18.40 -6.15 -0.73
N MET A 31 -17.27 -5.63 -0.27
CA MET A 31 -16.02 -6.40 -0.18
C MET A 31 -16.08 -7.31 1.05
N HIS A 32 -15.59 -8.53 0.87
CA HIS A 32 -15.47 -9.48 1.98
C HIS A 32 -14.18 -9.16 2.77
N LYS A 33 -14.11 -9.63 3.99
CA LYS A 33 -12.93 -9.53 4.84
C LYS A 33 -11.73 -10.18 4.13
N GLY A 34 -10.58 -9.49 4.11
CA GLY A 34 -9.36 -10.00 3.49
C GLY A 34 -9.25 -9.79 1.98
N GLU A 35 -10.05 -8.91 1.39
CA GLU A 35 -10.09 -8.68 -0.05
C GLU A 35 -9.74 -7.22 -0.40
N ALA A 36 -9.11 -7.01 -1.56
CA ALA A 36 -8.89 -5.71 -2.17
C ALA A 36 -9.44 -5.73 -3.61
N LYS A 37 -10.03 -4.61 -4.04
CA LYS A 37 -10.65 -4.51 -5.37
C LYS A 37 -9.79 -3.69 -6.31
N VAL A 38 -9.60 -4.18 -7.53
CA VAL A 38 -8.97 -3.42 -8.62
C VAL A 38 -9.93 -2.35 -9.11
N THR A 39 -9.61 -1.07 -8.86
CA THR A 39 -10.45 0.08 -9.25
C THR A 39 -9.94 0.81 -10.48
N ALA A 40 -8.62 0.70 -10.77
CA ALA A 40 -8.05 1.16 -12.01
C ALA A 40 -6.87 0.29 -12.44
N LEU A 41 -6.70 0.15 -13.73
CA LEU A 41 -5.58 -0.54 -14.35
C LEU A 41 -5.27 0.13 -15.70
N GLU A 42 -4.05 0.63 -15.82
CA GLU A 42 -3.45 1.06 -17.08
C GLU A 42 -2.34 0.08 -17.40
N GLY A 43 -2.20 -0.34 -18.66
CA GLY A 43 -1.24 -1.37 -19.05
C GLY A 43 -1.62 -2.78 -18.57
N THR A 44 -0.69 -3.50 -17.97
CA THR A 44 -0.87 -4.90 -17.56
C THR A 44 -0.45 -5.15 -16.11
N ALA A 45 -1.21 -6.01 -15.43
CA ALA A 45 -0.82 -6.55 -14.14
C ALA A 45 -1.23 -8.04 -14.07
N GLN A 46 -0.44 -8.83 -13.36
CA GLN A 46 -0.70 -10.26 -13.14
C GLN A 46 -0.76 -10.54 -11.64
N ALA A 47 -1.63 -11.46 -11.26
CA ALA A 47 -1.71 -11.97 -9.89
C ALA A 47 -1.52 -13.49 -9.88
N PHE A 48 -0.76 -13.96 -8.89
CA PHE A 48 -0.63 -15.36 -8.54
C PHE A 48 -1.12 -15.53 -7.10
N CYS A 49 -2.23 -16.25 -6.93
CA CYS A 49 -2.84 -16.46 -5.62
C CYS A 49 -2.66 -17.92 -5.16
N PRO A 50 -2.61 -18.19 -3.85
CA PRO A 50 -2.34 -19.52 -3.31
C PRO A 50 -3.31 -20.61 -3.77
N ASP A 51 -4.55 -20.23 -4.08
CA ASP A 51 -5.61 -21.12 -4.57
C ASP A 51 -5.54 -21.37 -6.09
N GLN A 52 -4.58 -20.78 -6.81
CA GLN A 52 -4.45 -20.82 -8.25
C GLN A 52 -3.19 -21.56 -8.69
N LYS A 53 -3.30 -22.36 -9.75
CA LYS A 53 -2.16 -23.08 -10.32
C LYS A 53 -1.31 -22.25 -11.28
N LYS A 54 -1.84 -21.10 -11.75
CA LYS A 54 -1.19 -20.21 -12.73
C LYS A 54 -1.51 -18.77 -12.40
N ALA A 55 -0.57 -17.89 -12.73
CA ALA A 55 -0.83 -16.45 -12.70
C ALA A 55 -1.92 -16.09 -13.73
N ARG A 56 -2.72 -15.08 -13.39
CA ARG A 56 -3.75 -14.52 -14.26
C ARG A 56 -3.55 -13.03 -14.46
N TYR A 57 -3.91 -12.52 -15.62
CA TYR A 57 -4.00 -11.07 -15.83
C TYR A 57 -5.17 -10.50 -15.03
N LEU A 58 -4.90 -9.37 -14.41
CA LEU A 58 -5.91 -8.59 -13.68
C LEU A 58 -6.73 -7.73 -14.63
N LYS A 59 -7.96 -7.46 -14.21
CA LYS A 59 -8.90 -6.53 -14.85
C LYS A 59 -9.52 -5.62 -13.79
N ILE A 60 -10.02 -4.47 -14.22
CA ILE A 60 -10.86 -3.62 -13.36
C ILE A 60 -12.03 -4.46 -12.84
N GLU A 61 -12.43 -4.25 -11.59
CA GLU A 61 -13.43 -5.00 -10.82
C GLU A 61 -12.95 -6.35 -10.28
N ASP A 62 -11.76 -6.84 -10.66
CA ASP A 62 -11.19 -8.04 -10.05
C ASP A 62 -10.97 -7.85 -8.55
N VAL A 63 -11.14 -8.94 -7.81
CA VAL A 63 -10.91 -9.00 -6.37
C VAL A 63 -9.64 -9.81 -6.11
N LEU A 64 -8.75 -9.23 -5.31
CA LEU A 64 -7.53 -9.86 -4.80
C LEU A 64 -7.73 -10.26 -3.35
N LYS A 65 -7.45 -11.51 -3.03
CA LYS A 65 -7.46 -12.03 -1.67
C LYS A 65 -6.09 -11.91 -1.00
N SER A 66 -6.07 -11.97 0.30
CA SER A 66 -4.82 -12.09 1.06
C SER A 66 -4.00 -13.30 0.60
N GLY A 67 -2.69 -13.12 0.53
CA GLY A 67 -1.72 -14.10 0.03
C GLY A 67 -1.43 -14.04 -1.47
N CYS A 68 -2.15 -13.21 -2.25
CA CYS A 68 -1.84 -13.04 -3.67
C CYS A 68 -0.56 -12.23 -3.88
N GLU A 69 0.35 -12.76 -4.69
CA GLU A 69 1.49 -12.03 -5.24
C GLU A 69 1.05 -11.34 -6.54
N VAL A 70 1.39 -10.07 -6.69
CA VAL A 70 1.01 -9.24 -7.83
C VAL A 70 2.25 -8.60 -8.45
N SER A 71 2.28 -8.53 -9.78
CA SER A 71 3.28 -7.81 -10.54
C SER A 71 2.64 -6.93 -11.61
N THR A 72 3.09 -5.69 -11.70
CA THR A 72 2.75 -4.77 -12.80
C THR A 72 3.80 -4.85 -13.90
N GLY A 73 3.37 -4.71 -15.15
CA GLY A 73 4.26 -4.65 -16.31
C GLY A 73 4.89 -3.27 -16.52
N GLU A 74 5.60 -3.13 -17.65
CA GLU A 74 6.09 -1.83 -18.11
C GLU A 74 4.93 -0.89 -18.46
N LYS A 75 5.10 0.41 -18.23
CA LYS A 75 4.10 1.46 -18.50
C LYS A 75 2.73 1.14 -17.91
N SER A 76 2.73 0.52 -16.74
CA SER A 76 1.51 0.03 -16.10
C SER A 76 1.29 0.70 -14.76
N HIS A 77 0.04 1.01 -14.46
CA HIS A 77 -0.41 1.51 -13.17
C HIS A 77 -1.58 0.67 -12.67
N LEU A 78 -1.52 0.22 -11.45
CA LEU A 78 -2.58 -0.55 -10.79
C LEU A 78 -3.08 0.22 -9.57
N GLU A 79 -4.40 0.33 -9.41
CA GLU A 79 -5.03 0.90 -8.22
C GLU A 79 -5.89 -0.16 -7.53
N LEU A 80 -5.69 -0.30 -6.24
CA LEU A 80 -6.47 -1.15 -5.36
C LEU A 80 -7.23 -0.29 -4.35
N ALA A 81 -8.54 -0.52 -4.23
CA ALA A 81 -9.35 -0.04 -3.11
C ALA A 81 -9.41 -1.13 -2.04
N LEU A 82 -9.20 -0.74 -0.79
CA LEU A 82 -9.34 -1.58 0.38
C LEU A 82 -10.73 -1.44 1.00
N PRO A 83 -11.16 -2.38 1.85
CA PRO A 83 -12.48 -2.34 2.49
C PRO A 83 -12.74 -1.11 3.36
N ASP A 84 -11.68 -0.45 3.87
CA ASP A 84 -11.73 0.80 4.65
C ASP A 84 -11.75 2.06 3.77
N ASN A 85 -11.87 1.91 2.44
CA ASN A 85 -11.74 2.95 1.42
C ASN A 85 -10.36 3.61 1.35
N SER A 86 -9.33 3.00 1.91
CA SER A 86 -7.95 3.37 1.60
C SER A 86 -7.62 2.94 0.17
N ILE A 87 -6.85 3.76 -0.51
CA ILE A 87 -6.43 3.52 -1.90
C ILE A 87 -4.93 3.29 -1.92
N ILE A 88 -4.52 2.21 -2.60
CA ILE A 88 -3.11 1.92 -2.83
C ILE A 88 -2.88 1.79 -4.32
N ARG A 89 -1.84 2.45 -4.81
CA ARG A 89 -1.46 2.44 -6.21
C ARG A 89 -0.04 1.96 -6.39
N PHE A 90 0.17 1.22 -7.45
CA PHE A 90 1.44 0.61 -7.81
C PHE A 90 1.86 1.09 -9.19
N ALA A 91 3.09 1.57 -9.31
CA ALA A 91 3.68 1.96 -10.59
C ALA A 91 4.06 0.74 -11.44
N GLU A 92 4.63 0.99 -12.60
CA GLU A 92 5.22 -0.04 -13.45
C GLU A 92 6.33 -0.83 -12.73
N ASN A 93 6.57 -2.07 -13.19
CA ASN A 93 7.63 -2.95 -12.70
C ASN A 93 7.62 -3.15 -11.18
N THR A 94 6.44 -3.04 -10.55
CA THR A 94 6.26 -3.24 -9.11
C THR A 94 5.85 -4.67 -8.82
N ARG A 95 6.48 -5.28 -7.81
CA ARG A 95 6.13 -6.61 -7.30
C ARG A 95 5.82 -6.53 -5.81
N PHE A 96 4.65 -7.03 -5.43
CA PHE A 96 4.20 -6.99 -4.04
C PHE A 96 3.33 -8.21 -3.70
N ILE A 97 3.14 -8.43 -2.41
CA ILE A 97 2.21 -9.43 -1.86
C ILE A 97 1.21 -8.70 -0.96
N LEU A 98 -0.08 -8.94 -1.20
CA LEU A 98 -1.14 -8.54 -0.30
C LEU A 98 -1.22 -9.57 0.84
N LEU A 99 -0.48 -9.34 1.93
CA LEU A 99 -0.42 -10.30 3.04
C LEU A 99 -1.73 -10.37 3.82
N GLN A 100 -2.34 -9.21 4.06
CA GLN A 100 -3.58 -9.07 4.84
C GLN A 100 -4.35 -7.82 4.42
N ALA A 101 -5.69 -7.88 4.41
CA ALA A 101 -6.56 -6.74 4.10
C ALA A 101 -7.87 -6.81 4.92
N ASP A 102 -7.75 -7.06 6.21
CA ASP A 102 -8.91 -7.24 7.10
C ASP A 102 -9.44 -5.90 7.60
N VAL A 103 -10.76 -5.75 7.59
CA VAL A 103 -11.49 -4.66 8.23
C VAL A 103 -12.62 -5.26 9.05
N ASP A 104 -12.74 -4.86 10.31
CA ASP A 104 -13.79 -5.35 11.20
C ASP A 104 -15.05 -4.46 11.17
N ASN A 105 -16.11 -4.94 11.82
CA ASN A 105 -17.40 -4.22 11.87
C ASN A 105 -17.36 -2.94 12.73
N THR A 106 -16.30 -2.71 13.48
CA THR A 106 -16.11 -1.51 14.33
C THR A 106 -15.29 -0.44 13.62
N GLY A 107 -14.83 -0.71 12.38
CA GLY A 107 -13.96 0.16 11.60
C GLY A 107 -12.47 -0.02 11.92
N GLY A 108 -12.13 -1.03 12.73
CA GLY A 108 -10.76 -1.47 12.94
C GLY A 108 -10.24 -2.20 11.71
N ARG A 109 -8.93 -2.11 11.46
CA ARG A 109 -8.29 -2.74 10.31
C ARG A 109 -6.95 -3.38 10.66
N ASP A 110 -6.60 -4.38 9.85
CA ASP A 110 -5.27 -4.98 9.81
C ASP A 110 -4.89 -5.21 8.35
N VAL A 111 -4.13 -4.28 7.79
CA VAL A 111 -3.68 -4.27 6.39
C VAL A 111 -2.18 -4.42 6.36
N LYS A 112 -1.68 -5.39 5.61
CA LYS A 112 -0.25 -5.66 5.43
C LYS A 112 0.07 -5.93 3.99
N ILE A 113 1.01 -5.16 3.45
CA ILE A 113 1.51 -5.30 2.09
C ILE A 113 3.02 -5.42 2.15
N SER A 114 3.57 -6.40 1.46
CA SER A 114 5.02 -6.57 1.32
C SER A 114 5.43 -6.25 -0.11
N VAL A 115 6.33 -5.30 -0.27
CA VAL A 115 6.85 -4.81 -1.55
C VAL A 115 8.25 -5.37 -1.76
N ALA A 116 8.42 -6.18 -2.79
CA ALA A 116 9.72 -6.75 -3.14
C ALA A 116 10.57 -5.76 -3.96
N MET A 117 9.92 -4.98 -4.82
CA MET A 117 10.52 -3.90 -5.63
C MET A 117 9.44 -3.04 -6.27
N GLY A 118 9.80 -1.82 -6.66
CA GLY A 118 8.95 -0.87 -7.38
C GLY A 118 8.42 0.25 -6.49
N LYS A 119 7.40 0.96 -6.96
CA LYS A 119 6.88 2.16 -6.31
C LYS A 119 5.43 1.97 -5.87
N VAL A 120 5.14 2.36 -4.65
CA VAL A 120 3.82 2.30 -4.05
C VAL A 120 3.42 3.69 -3.57
N TRP A 121 2.22 4.13 -3.94
CA TRP A 121 1.56 5.30 -3.41
C TRP A 121 0.38 4.86 -2.56
N SER A 122 0.28 5.37 -1.34
CA SER A 122 -0.78 5.01 -0.41
C SER A 122 -1.52 6.25 0.07
N ASN A 123 -2.82 6.29 -0.18
CA ASN A 123 -3.74 7.26 0.40
C ASN A 123 -4.58 6.51 1.46
N VAL A 124 -4.11 6.58 2.69
CA VAL A 124 -4.65 5.78 3.81
C VAL A 124 -5.65 6.61 4.59
N ARG A 125 -6.88 6.13 4.72
CA ARG A 125 -7.92 6.75 5.53
C ARG A 125 -7.62 6.62 7.02
N LYS A 126 -8.08 7.57 7.83
CA LYS A 126 -8.06 7.40 9.30
C LYS A 126 -9.06 6.31 9.70
N ALA A 127 -8.63 5.36 10.51
CA ALA A 127 -9.55 4.38 11.06
C ALA A 127 -10.57 5.06 11.96
N LEU A 128 -11.84 4.63 11.86
CA LEU A 128 -12.94 5.21 12.63
C LEU A 128 -13.05 4.65 14.04
N GLY A 129 -12.37 3.52 14.33
CA GLY A 129 -12.39 2.86 15.63
C GLY A 129 -11.62 1.53 15.59
N GLY A 130 -11.56 0.83 16.75
CA GLY A 130 -10.91 -0.46 16.84
C GLY A 130 -9.38 -0.43 16.69
N LYS A 131 -8.80 -1.56 16.29
CA LYS A 131 -7.37 -1.69 16.00
C LYS A 131 -7.05 -1.00 14.67
N ASP A 132 -6.09 -0.10 14.67
CA ASP A 132 -5.62 0.59 13.46
C ASP A 132 -4.23 0.06 13.08
N GLY A 133 -4.18 -1.03 12.31
CA GLY A 133 -2.97 -1.62 11.75
C GLY A 133 -2.94 -1.43 10.23
N PHE A 134 -2.04 -0.58 9.75
CA PHE A 134 -1.77 -0.43 8.33
C PHE A 134 -0.27 -0.39 8.11
N GLU A 135 0.26 -1.40 7.43
CA GLU A 135 1.70 -1.59 7.26
C GLU A 135 2.03 -1.85 5.79
N VAL A 136 3.01 -1.12 5.27
CA VAL A 136 3.69 -1.45 4.02
C VAL A 136 5.14 -1.74 4.34
N SER A 137 5.60 -2.92 3.98
CA SER A 137 6.95 -3.39 4.29
C SER A 137 7.75 -3.69 3.02
N CYS A 138 9.05 -3.59 3.14
CA CYS A 138 10.02 -4.15 2.22
C CYS A 138 11.02 -5.04 3.00
N GLU A 139 12.08 -5.51 2.34
CA GLU A 139 13.07 -6.39 2.99
C GLU A 139 13.72 -5.76 4.23
N ASN A 140 13.99 -4.45 4.19
CA ASN A 140 14.79 -3.74 5.20
C ASN A 140 13.99 -2.80 6.10
N ALA A 141 12.72 -2.52 5.79
CA ALA A 141 11.91 -1.57 6.54
C ALA A 141 10.43 -1.91 6.56
N VAL A 142 9.77 -1.45 7.62
CA VAL A 142 8.31 -1.42 7.75
C VAL A 142 7.86 0.02 7.95
N ALA A 143 6.89 0.45 7.16
CA ALA A 143 6.18 1.72 7.31
C ALA A 143 4.80 1.46 7.93
N GLY A 144 4.62 1.87 9.18
CA GLY A 144 3.33 1.86 9.87
C GLY A 144 2.65 3.23 9.74
N VAL A 145 1.37 3.26 9.38
CA VAL A 145 0.68 4.49 8.99
C VAL A 145 -0.70 4.63 9.62
N ARG A 146 -1.10 5.89 9.82
CA ARG A 146 -2.42 6.23 10.32
C ARG A 146 -2.95 7.51 9.66
N GLY A 147 -3.78 7.36 8.64
CA GLY A 147 -4.41 8.50 7.95
C GLY A 147 -3.39 9.40 7.27
N THR A 148 -2.67 8.86 6.29
CA THR A 148 -1.47 9.46 5.71
C THR A 148 -1.48 9.28 4.20
N ILE A 149 -0.98 10.29 3.47
CA ILE A 149 -0.64 10.17 2.04
C ILE A 149 0.88 10.09 1.95
N TYR A 150 1.37 8.96 1.45
CA TYR A 150 2.82 8.72 1.33
C TYR A 150 3.14 7.79 0.16
N ARG A 151 4.39 7.77 -0.24
CA ARG A 151 4.91 6.74 -1.15
C ARG A 151 6.10 6.00 -0.54
N MET A 152 6.29 4.77 -0.99
CA MET A 152 7.47 3.96 -0.74
C MET A 152 8.01 3.46 -2.09
N ASP A 153 9.27 3.77 -2.35
CA ASP A 153 10.00 3.29 -3.51
C ASP A 153 11.02 2.26 -3.04
N VAL A 154 10.99 1.06 -3.60
CA VAL A 154 11.90 -0.05 -3.26
C VAL A 154 12.72 -0.39 -4.50
N GLU A 155 14.03 -0.19 -4.42
CA GLU A 155 14.96 -0.41 -5.51
C GLU A 155 15.40 -1.88 -5.63
N ALA A 156 16.01 -2.22 -6.75
CA ALA A 156 16.48 -3.59 -7.01
C ALA A 156 17.58 -4.04 -6.02
N ASP A 157 18.38 -3.10 -5.49
CA ASP A 157 19.40 -3.33 -4.47
C ASP A 157 18.83 -3.45 -3.05
N LYS A 158 17.50 -3.42 -2.90
CA LYS A 158 16.74 -3.47 -1.62
C LYS A 158 16.83 -2.18 -0.79
N SER A 159 17.45 -1.13 -1.31
CA SER A 159 17.28 0.20 -0.69
C SER A 159 15.84 0.67 -0.82
N ALA A 160 15.39 1.50 0.10
CA ALA A 160 14.04 2.05 0.07
C ALA A 160 14.05 3.56 0.36
N LEU A 161 13.08 4.26 -0.22
CA LEU A 161 12.82 5.66 0.03
C LEU A 161 11.35 5.82 0.41
N VAL A 162 11.09 6.39 1.58
CA VAL A 162 9.74 6.74 2.03
C VAL A 162 9.59 8.25 2.02
N LYS A 163 8.56 8.77 1.35
CA LYS A 163 8.20 10.20 1.31
C LYS A 163 6.78 10.40 1.79
N VAL A 164 6.58 11.34 2.70
CA VAL A 164 5.28 11.65 3.30
C VAL A 164 4.79 13.00 2.77
N TYR A 165 3.60 13.03 2.17
CA TYR A 165 2.98 14.26 1.65
C TYR A 165 2.00 14.85 2.66
N ASP A 166 1.26 14.01 3.37
CA ASP A 166 0.31 14.44 4.40
C ASP A 166 0.27 13.43 5.54
N GLY A 167 0.24 13.92 6.79
CA GLY A 167 0.24 13.10 8.00
C GLY A 167 1.64 12.72 8.48
N GLU A 168 1.78 11.52 9.04
CA GLU A 168 3.05 10.99 9.55
C GLU A 168 3.13 9.47 9.37
N VAL A 169 4.35 8.97 9.17
CA VAL A 169 4.66 7.55 9.00
C VAL A 169 5.72 7.15 10.02
N SER A 170 5.45 6.06 10.75
CA SER A 170 6.46 5.40 11.59
C SER A 170 7.24 4.42 10.73
N VAL A 171 8.52 4.67 10.51
CA VAL A 171 9.41 3.79 9.74
C VAL A 171 10.37 3.09 10.68
N ALA A 172 10.39 1.77 10.66
CA ALA A 172 11.25 0.93 11.49
C ALA A 172 12.06 -0.05 10.64
N GLY A 173 13.26 -0.38 11.10
CA GLY A 173 14.08 -1.43 10.51
C GLY A 173 13.46 -2.82 10.74
N VAL A 174 13.53 -3.69 9.73
CA VAL A 174 13.17 -5.10 9.87
C VAL A 174 14.37 -5.84 10.44
N LYS A 175 14.22 -6.47 11.60
CA LYS A 175 15.21 -7.45 12.08
C LYS A 175 15.26 -8.58 11.05
N SER A 176 16.41 -8.76 10.41
CA SER A 176 16.65 -9.96 9.62
C SER A 176 16.66 -11.17 10.56
N SER A 177 15.51 -11.78 10.78
CA SER A 177 15.37 -13.04 11.51
C SER A 177 15.84 -14.25 10.67
N ARG A 178 16.66 -14.02 9.66
CA ARG A 178 17.27 -15.09 8.86
C ARG A 178 18.57 -15.55 9.44
N GLN A 179 18.50 -16.23 10.59
CA GLN A 179 19.38 -17.37 10.89
C GLN A 179 18.55 -18.46 11.55
N LEU A 180 17.63 -19.04 10.81
CA LEU A 180 17.26 -20.42 11.05
C LEU A 180 18.46 -21.26 10.56
N SER A 181 19.42 -21.45 11.42
CA SER A 181 20.39 -22.52 11.24
C SER A 181 19.61 -23.83 11.12
N PRO A 182 19.83 -24.65 10.10
CA PRO A 182 19.23 -25.97 10.06
C PRO A 182 19.75 -26.73 11.27
N THR A 183 18.84 -27.12 12.15
CA THR A 183 19.17 -28.09 13.22
C THR A 183 19.52 -29.38 12.54
N VAL A 184 20.82 -29.62 12.38
CA VAL A 184 21.32 -30.94 12.00
C VAL A 184 21.04 -31.85 13.18
N SER A 185 20.05 -32.72 13.03
CA SER A 185 19.82 -33.84 13.94
C SER A 185 20.93 -34.85 13.72
N GLY A 186 22.01 -34.68 14.48
CA GLY A 186 23.12 -35.66 14.59
C GLY A 186 22.94 -36.44 15.86
N ALA A 187 23.13 -37.78 15.78
CA ALA A 187 23.10 -38.71 16.90
C ALA A 187 24.05 -38.30 18.03
N PRO A 188 23.74 -38.63 19.30
CA PRO A 188 24.52 -38.19 20.45
C PRO A 188 25.91 -38.81 20.46
N GLN A 189 26.95 -37.97 20.45
CA GLN A 189 28.34 -38.35 20.75
C GLN A 189 28.68 -38.06 22.21
N PRO A 190 29.57 -38.84 22.84
CA PRO A 190 29.90 -38.69 24.26
C PRO A 190 30.60 -37.35 24.54
N VAL A 191 30.14 -36.69 25.58
CA VAL A 191 30.53 -35.35 26.03
C VAL A 191 31.93 -35.39 26.66
N SER A 192 32.90 -34.74 26.06
CA SER A 192 34.12 -34.32 26.70
C SER A 192 33.92 -33.01 27.49
N GLU A 193 34.63 -32.83 28.58
CA GLU A 193 34.46 -31.76 29.60
C GLU A 193 34.21 -30.36 29.02
N PRO A 194 33.39 -29.52 29.70
CA PRO A 194 32.98 -28.21 29.18
C PRO A 194 34.18 -27.24 29.17
N LYS A 195 34.65 -26.89 27.97
CA LYS A 195 35.47 -25.69 27.79
C LYS A 195 34.53 -24.48 27.99
N VAL A 196 34.95 -23.58 28.88
CA VAL A 196 34.31 -22.27 29.05
C VAL A 196 34.42 -21.52 27.72
N ILE A 197 33.37 -21.54 26.92
CA ILE A 197 33.26 -20.73 25.72
C ILE A 197 32.84 -19.33 26.22
N ALA A 198 33.66 -18.31 25.90
CA ALA A 198 33.24 -16.91 26.11
C ALA A 198 31.87 -16.73 25.51
N GLY A 199 30.89 -16.30 26.33
CA GLY A 199 29.52 -16.12 25.90
C GLY A 199 29.43 -15.25 24.64
N PRO A 200 28.44 -15.46 23.81
CA PRO A 200 28.24 -14.63 22.60
C PRO A 200 28.21 -13.18 23.04
N LYS A 201 29.10 -12.36 22.46
CA LYS A 201 29.00 -10.89 22.62
C LYS A 201 27.61 -10.49 22.17
N PRO A 202 26.83 -9.73 22.98
CA PRO A 202 25.56 -9.22 22.54
C PRO A 202 25.82 -8.35 21.29
N VAL A 203 25.45 -8.83 20.12
CA VAL A 203 25.31 -8.00 18.93
C VAL A 203 24.06 -7.16 19.18
N SER A 204 24.23 -5.92 19.62
CA SER A 204 23.16 -4.95 19.62
C SER A 204 22.79 -4.71 18.16
N LEU A 205 21.75 -5.37 17.69
CA LEU A 205 21.02 -4.94 16.51
C LEU A 205 20.37 -3.63 16.92
N GLU A 206 20.91 -2.52 16.46
CA GLU A 206 20.30 -1.20 16.64
C GLU A 206 18.91 -1.23 16.00
N GLU A 207 17.89 -1.34 16.84
CA GLU A 207 16.52 -1.10 16.42
C GLU A 207 16.36 0.42 16.26
N TRP A 208 16.21 0.87 15.02
CA TRP A 208 15.88 2.26 14.75
C TRP A 208 14.41 2.37 14.40
N VAL A 209 13.78 3.44 14.89
CA VAL A 209 12.43 3.86 14.54
C VAL A 209 12.45 5.36 14.30
N TYR A 210 11.99 5.80 13.14
CA TYR A 210 11.84 7.20 12.79
C TYR A 210 10.38 7.56 12.55
N ILE A 211 9.98 8.73 13.02
CA ILE A 211 8.71 9.35 12.61
C ILE A 211 9.02 10.34 11.49
N VAL A 212 8.51 10.02 10.32
CA VAL A 212 8.65 10.85 9.11
C VAL A 212 7.36 11.65 8.97
N LYS A 213 7.47 12.97 9.01
CA LYS A 213 6.32 13.90 8.98
C LYS A 213 6.03 14.38 7.57
N SER A 214 4.91 15.10 7.41
CA SER A 214 4.56 15.77 6.15
C SER A 214 5.73 16.54 5.56
N MET A 215 5.94 16.37 4.26
CA MET A 215 7.03 16.94 3.47
C MET A 215 8.44 16.51 3.92
N GLN A 216 8.53 15.34 4.58
CA GLN A 216 9.79 14.68 4.92
C GLN A 216 9.95 13.36 4.19
N GLN A 217 11.19 12.98 3.99
CA GLN A 217 11.59 11.70 3.40
C GLN A 217 12.66 11.04 4.24
N ILE A 218 12.68 9.71 4.22
CA ILE A 218 13.74 8.89 4.82
C ILE A 218 14.23 7.88 3.80
N ARG A 219 15.56 7.72 3.72
CA ARG A 219 16.21 6.69 2.90
C ARG A 219 16.73 5.57 3.79
N ILE A 220 16.41 4.36 3.39
CA ILE A 220 16.93 3.12 3.97
C ILE A 220 17.89 2.51 2.95
N LYS A 221 19.14 2.31 3.34
CA LYS A 221 20.17 1.73 2.49
C LYS A 221 19.96 0.22 2.32
N SER A 222 20.61 -0.37 1.33
CA SER A 222 20.58 -1.82 1.07
C SER A 222 21.12 -2.65 2.23
N ASP A 223 21.97 -2.08 3.10
CA ASP A 223 22.48 -2.71 4.32
C ASP A 223 21.51 -2.60 5.53
N GLY A 224 20.32 -2.02 5.33
CA GLY A 224 19.29 -1.84 6.34
C GLY A 224 19.50 -0.63 7.25
N LYS A 225 20.53 0.21 7.02
CA LYS A 225 20.72 1.44 7.78
C LYS A 225 19.83 2.56 7.24
N ALA A 226 19.14 3.24 8.14
CA ALA A 226 18.38 4.43 7.80
C ALA A 226 19.25 5.69 7.89
N GLU A 227 18.99 6.63 6.98
CA GLU A 227 19.43 8.01 7.13
C GLU A 227 18.43 8.77 8.01
N GLU A 228 18.82 9.91 8.56
CA GLU A 228 17.88 10.78 9.26
C GLU A 228 16.84 11.35 8.27
N PRO A 229 15.57 11.55 8.71
CA PRO A 229 14.58 12.20 7.88
C PRO A 229 15.04 13.60 7.42
N LYS A 230 14.77 13.91 6.15
CA LYS A 230 15.08 15.20 5.52
C LYS A 230 13.84 15.78 4.90
N ASP A 231 13.72 17.09 4.91
CA ASP A 231 12.67 17.78 4.18
C ASP A 231 12.87 17.62 2.66
N PHE A 232 11.77 17.66 1.91
CA PHE A 232 11.76 17.75 0.45
C PHE A 232 10.67 18.73 0.01
N THR A 233 10.80 19.28 -1.18
CA THR A 233 9.79 20.15 -1.79
C THR A 233 8.99 19.40 -2.85
N GLU A 234 7.80 19.90 -3.16
CA GLU A 234 6.98 19.32 -4.24
C GLU A 234 7.68 19.40 -5.61
N ASP A 235 8.42 20.47 -5.86
CA ASP A 235 9.14 20.66 -7.12
C ASP A 235 10.30 19.67 -7.27
N GLU A 236 11.01 19.36 -6.18
CA GLU A 236 12.08 18.35 -6.17
C GLU A 236 11.56 16.93 -6.38
N ASP A 237 10.30 16.69 -6.04
CA ASP A 237 9.70 15.35 -6.12
C ASP A 237 8.78 15.16 -7.34
N ARG A 238 8.75 16.13 -8.25
CA ARG A 238 7.82 16.13 -9.37
C ARG A 238 8.26 15.16 -10.44
N ASP A 239 7.44 14.13 -10.67
CA ASP A 239 7.54 13.22 -11.80
C ASP A 239 6.13 12.82 -12.28
N ALA A 240 6.05 12.15 -13.43
CA ALA A 240 4.77 11.74 -14.02
C ALA A 240 3.96 10.81 -13.09
N TRP A 241 4.61 9.98 -12.28
CA TRP A 241 3.97 9.11 -11.29
C TRP A 241 3.34 9.91 -10.15
N VAL A 242 4.06 10.90 -9.62
CA VAL A 242 3.57 11.78 -8.56
C VAL A 242 2.38 12.60 -9.06
N ASP A 243 2.51 13.22 -10.25
CA ASP A 243 1.45 14.03 -10.85
C ASP A 243 0.18 13.18 -11.12
N TRP A 244 0.34 11.95 -11.61
CA TRP A 244 -0.75 11.01 -11.84
C TRP A 244 -1.49 10.66 -10.53
N ASN A 245 -0.77 10.43 -9.43
CA ASN A 245 -1.34 10.10 -8.13
C ASN A 245 -2.07 11.30 -7.51
N LYS A 246 -1.44 12.49 -7.50
CA LYS A 246 -2.05 13.72 -6.97
C LYS A 246 -3.34 14.08 -7.72
N ALA A 247 -3.36 13.94 -9.05
CA ALA A 247 -4.54 14.18 -9.86
C ALA A 247 -5.70 13.21 -9.54
N ARG A 248 -5.40 12.00 -9.07
CA ARG A 248 -6.41 11.00 -8.67
C ARG A 248 -6.87 11.17 -7.22
N ASP A 249 -6.02 11.64 -6.33
CA ASP A 249 -6.39 11.91 -4.94
C ASP A 249 -7.33 13.12 -4.80
N ASN A 250 -7.33 14.04 -5.77
CA ASN A 250 -8.18 15.23 -5.81
C ASN A 250 -9.56 14.99 -6.50
N LYS A 251 -9.88 13.78 -6.89
CA LYS A 251 -11.18 13.38 -7.49
C LYS A 251 -12.13 12.82 -6.45
#